data_0fdb65fd565fc05ccf426e26f84c8064
#
_entry.id   0fdb65fd565fc05ccf426e26f84c8064
#
_cell.length_a   1.000
_cell.length_b   1.000
_cell.length_c   1.000
_cell.angle_alpha   90.00
_cell.angle_beta   90.00
_cell.angle_gamma   90.00
#
_symmetry.space_group_name_H-M   'P 1'
#
loop_
_entity.id
_entity.type
_entity.pdbx_description
1 polymer ?
#
loop_
_entity_poly.entity_id
_entity_poly.type
_entity_poly.pdbx_seq_one_letter_code
_entity_poly.pdbx_strand_id
1 'polypeptide(L)'
;MRNIPFFAPCHHIADGCFDVSTSASKSPFRLAVLISGGGTTLRNLIEKISAGLLDAEIALVVSSSSTARGLQHAENARIPAVVVDRKEFLSQDDFSQAIFEHCRRAGVDLVVMGGFLKRVTIPADFANRVVNIHPALIPSFCGDGYYGHRVHEAVLDYGVKITGCTVHFADNQYDHGPVILQRAVPVLDDDTPETLAARVFQAECEAYPEALRLIIAGRVVFQDRRVRIAPA
;
A
#
# COMPACT_ATOMS: atom_id res chain seq x y z
N MET A 1 77.17 12.84 14.34
CA MET A 1 77.27 14.21 14.89
C MET A 1 75.89 14.76 15.04
N ARG A 2 75.46 14.89 16.28
CA ARG A 2 74.87 16.08 16.91
C ARG A 2 73.51 16.51 16.25
N ASN A 3 72.40 16.74 16.90
CA ASN A 3 72.09 16.93 18.34
C ASN A 3 70.57 16.83 18.47
N ILE A 4 70.15 16.24 19.55
CA ILE A 4 68.83 16.43 20.18
C ILE A 4 68.95 17.73 20.99
N PRO A 5 67.87 18.52 21.17
CA PRO A 5 67.19 18.52 22.44
C PRO A 5 65.66 18.70 22.30
N PHE A 6 64.86 18.12 23.09
CA PHE A 6 64.55 18.13 24.48
C PHE A 6 63.30 19.01 24.83
N PHE A 7 62.40 18.39 25.51
CA PHE A 7 61.43 18.88 26.50
C PHE A 7 60.02 19.39 26.10
N ALA A 8 59.11 18.57 26.62
CA ALA A 8 57.72 18.82 26.97
C ALA A 8 57.54 20.05 27.95
N PRO A 9 56.33 20.38 28.46
CA PRO A 9 55.25 19.50 28.91
C PRO A 9 53.78 19.99 28.74
N CYS A 10 52.85 19.01 28.88
CA CYS A 10 51.63 19.03 29.69
C CYS A 10 50.55 20.09 29.56
N HIS A 11 49.36 19.49 29.55
CA HIS A 11 48.06 19.92 30.07
C HIS A 11 47.18 20.74 29.11
N HIS A 12 46.13 20.07 28.57
CA HIS A 12 44.79 20.35 29.09
C HIS A 12 43.82 19.24 28.61
N ILE A 13 43.26 18.57 29.59
CA ILE A 13 42.06 17.74 29.43
C ILE A 13 40.94 18.75 29.17
N ALA A 14 40.33 18.67 28.00
CA ALA A 14 39.08 19.34 27.71
C ALA A 14 38.04 18.24 27.44
N ASP A 15 37.05 18.24 28.28
CA ASP A 15 35.91 17.35 28.35
C ASP A 15 35.30 17.08 26.99
N GLY A 16 35.17 15.80 26.68
CA GLY A 16 34.46 15.32 25.51
C GLY A 16 32.96 15.67 25.63
N CYS A 17 32.55 16.64 24.87
CA CYS A 17 31.16 16.83 24.55
C CYS A 17 30.77 15.64 23.65
N PHE A 18 30.07 14.65 24.21
CA PHE A 18 29.37 13.64 23.44
C PHE A 18 28.30 14.40 22.67
N ASP A 19 28.58 14.64 21.40
CA ASP A 19 27.59 15.08 20.44
C ASP A 19 26.68 13.87 20.18
N VAL A 20 25.60 13.80 20.97
CA VAL A 20 24.50 12.93 20.69
C VAL A 20 23.86 13.50 19.44
N SER A 21 24.33 13.07 18.28
CA SER A 21 23.63 13.29 17.02
C SER A 21 22.25 12.72 17.20
N THR A 22 21.31 13.58 17.52
CA THR A 22 19.87 13.29 17.40
C THR A 22 19.66 12.85 15.95
N SER A 23 19.49 11.55 15.73
CA SER A 23 18.99 11.03 14.48
C SER A 23 17.69 11.78 14.23
N ALA A 24 17.67 12.67 13.25
CA ALA A 24 16.46 13.31 12.81
C ALA A 24 15.48 12.17 12.51
N SER A 25 14.42 12.07 13.29
CA SER A 25 13.39 11.06 13.12
C SER A 25 12.83 11.28 11.72
N LYS A 26 13.13 10.37 10.81
CA LYS A 26 12.57 10.38 9.47
C LYS A 26 11.06 10.33 9.65
N SER A 27 10.34 11.32 9.14
CA SER A 27 8.88 11.34 9.22
C SER A 27 8.33 10.01 8.71
N PRO A 28 7.31 9.42 9.36
CA PRO A 28 6.75 8.15 8.93
C PRO A 28 6.26 8.25 7.48
N PHE A 29 6.35 7.15 6.75
CA PHE A 29 5.87 7.06 5.37
C PHE A 29 4.33 7.18 5.37
N ARG A 30 3.79 8.13 4.62
CA ARG A 30 2.39 8.57 4.70
C ARG A 30 1.53 7.89 3.64
N LEU A 31 0.49 7.20 4.07
CA LEU A 31 -0.46 6.49 3.20
C LEU A 31 -1.82 7.20 3.14
N ALA A 32 -2.41 7.26 1.95
CA ALA A 32 -3.86 7.40 1.81
C ALA A 32 -4.45 6.02 1.50
N VAL A 33 -5.53 5.64 2.17
CA VAL A 33 -6.23 4.38 1.88
C VAL A 33 -7.60 4.67 1.28
N LEU A 34 -7.82 4.19 0.05
CA LEU A 34 -9.11 4.31 -0.64
C LEU A 34 -9.97 3.08 -0.37
N ILE A 35 -11.24 3.30 0.02
CA ILE A 35 -12.20 2.24 0.34
C ILE A 35 -13.57 2.49 -0.31
N SER A 36 -14.34 1.41 -0.54
CA SER A 36 -15.73 1.52 -1.01
C SER A 36 -16.74 0.74 -0.12
N GLY A 37 -16.27 -0.15 0.75
CA GLY A 37 -17.14 -1.07 1.47
C GLY A 37 -16.65 -1.42 2.86
N GLY A 38 -16.47 -2.71 3.15
CA GLY A 38 -16.18 -3.25 4.48
C GLY A 38 -14.89 -2.76 5.13
N GLY A 39 -13.89 -2.35 4.34
CA GLY A 39 -12.61 -1.83 4.84
C GLY A 39 -11.74 -2.89 5.52
N THR A 40 -11.87 -4.16 5.15
CA THR A 40 -11.08 -5.26 5.74
C THR A 40 -9.58 -5.08 5.50
N THR A 41 -9.20 -4.60 4.31
CA THR A 41 -7.81 -4.25 3.98
C THR A 41 -7.32 -3.08 4.84
N LEU A 42 -8.14 -2.02 4.99
CA LEU A 42 -7.81 -0.89 5.87
C LEU A 42 -7.58 -1.37 7.32
N ARG A 43 -8.47 -2.22 7.85
CA ARG A 43 -8.32 -2.79 9.19
C ARG A 43 -7.01 -3.56 9.33
N ASN A 44 -6.68 -4.43 8.37
CA ASN A 44 -5.43 -5.18 8.36
C ASN A 44 -4.20 -4.25 8.40
N LEU A 45 -4.21 -3.17 7.60
CA LEU A 45 -3.10 -2.20 7.59
C LEU A 45 -2.98 -1.46 8.92
N ILE A 46 -4.10 -1.06 9.54
CA ILE A 46 -4.11 -0.45 10.87
C ILE A 46 -3.49 -1.41 11.90
N GLU A 47 -3.89 -2.69 11.90
CA GLU A 47 -3.36 -3.72 12.79
C GLU A 47 -1.84 -3.92 12.58
N LYS A 48 -1.36 -4.02 11.33
CA LYS A 48 0.06 -4.19 11.01
C LYS A 48 0.91 -2.98 11.42
N ILE A 49 0.40 -1.76 11.24
CA ILE A 49 1.07 -0.53 11.69
C ILE A 49 1.12 -0.48 13.22
N SER A 50 0.01 -0.74 13.89
CA SER A 50 -0.05 -0.73 15.36
C SER A 50 0.84 -1.78 16.01
N ALA A 51 1.06 -2.91 15.34
CA ALA A 51 1.98 -3.96 15.77
C ALA A 51 3.46 -3.68 15.44
N GLY A 52 3.79 -2.55 14.83
CA GLY A 52 5.14 -2.22 14.39
C GLY A 52 5.66 -3.08 13.23
N LEU A 53 4.77 -3.78 12.51
CA LEU A 53 5.10 -4.63 11.38
C LEU A 53 5.12 -3.88 10.03
N LEU A 54 4.63 -2.65 10.02
CA LEU A 54 4.65 -1.75 8.86
C LEU A 54 5.00 -0.34 9.34
N ASP A 55 6.17 0.16 8.95
CA ASP A 55 6.69 1.48 9.31
C ASP A 55 6.05 2.57 8.44
N ALA A 56 4.80 2.88 8.72
CA ALA A 56 4.00 3.87 8.01
C ALA A 56 2.93 4.48 8.91
N GLU A 57 2.34 5.58 8.46
CA GLU A 57 1.10 6.11 9.03
C GLU A 57 0.00 6.19 7.96
N ILE A 58 -1.24 5.93 8.34
CA ILE A 58 -2.38 6.21 7.47
C ILE A 58 -2.81 7.66 7.75
N ALA A 59 -2.39 8.56 6.88
CA ALA A 59 -2.65 9.98 7.02
C ALA A 59 -4.06 10.37 6.60
N LEU A 60 -4.70 9.55 5.73
CA LEU A 60 -6.03 9.81 5.20
C LEU A 60 -6.73 8.53 4.78
N VAL A 61 -8.02 8.44 5.06
CA VAL A 61 -8.93 7.47 4.42
C VAL A 61 -9.88 8.22 3.51
N VAL A 62 -10.02 7.77 2.26
CA VAL A 62 -11.00 8.30 1.32
C VAL A 62 -12.00 7.21 0.99
N SER A 63 -13.27 7.45 1.28
CA SER A 63 -14.35 6.52 0.97
C SER A 63 -15.17 7.00 -0.22
N SER A 64 -15.48 6.10 -1.17
CA SER A 64 -16.41 6.39 -2.26
C SER A 64 -17.89 6.24 -1.88
N SER A 65 -18.18 6.00 -0.61
CA SER A 65 -19.55 5.85 -0.08
C SER A 65 -19.61 6.24 1.38
N SER A 66 -20.62 7.01 1.74
CA SER A 66 -20.92 7.39 3.14
C SER A 66 -21.39 6.22 3.99
N THR A 67 -21.83 5.12 3.36
CA THR A 67 -22.30 3.91 4.04
C THR A 67 -21.22 2.83 4.16
N ALA A 68 -19.98 3.12 3.74
CA ALA A 68 -18.88 2.17 3.84
C ALA A 68 -18.54 1.87 5.31
N ARG A 69 -18.66 0.60 5.71
CA ARG A 69 -18.32 0.16 7.09
C ARG A 69 -16.86 0.40 7.45
N GLY A 70 -15.99 0.50 6.45
CA GLY A 70 -14.58 0.84 6.64
C GLY A 70 -14.34 2.21 7.28
N LEU A 71 -15.28 3.16 7.18
CA LEU A 71 -15.21 4.44 7.86
C LEU A 71 -15.16 4.31 9.39
N GLN A 72 -15.85 3.29 9.96
CA GLN A 72 -15.78 2.99 11.39
C GLN A 72 -14.38 2.55 11.82
N HIS A 73 -13.62 1.84 10.96
CA HIS A 73 -12.23 1.48 11.26
C HIS A 73 -11.33 2.71 11.33
N ALA A 74 -11.54 3.68 10.43
CA ALA A 74 -10.81 4.95 10.46
C ALA A 74 -11.13 5.76 11.72
N GLU A 75 -12.42 5.89 12.08
CA GLU A 75 -12.88 6.58 13.29
C GLU A 75 -12.29 5.96 14.55
N ASN A 76 -12.39 4.65 14.71
CA ASN A 76 -11.86 3.91 15.87
C ASN A 76 -10.34 4.09 16.01
N ALA A 77 -9.63 4.19 14.90
CA ALA A 77 -8.19 4.43 14.86
C ALA A 77 -7.82 5.93 14.90
N ARG A 78 -8.80 6.83 14.94
CA ARG A 78 -8.63 8.30 14.91
C ARG A 78 -7.89 8.79 13.66
N ILE A 79 -8.11 8.12 12.52
CA ILE A 79 -7.53 8.48 11.24
C ILE A 79 -8.50 9.44 10.53
N PRO A 80 -8.02 10.59 10.02
CA PRO A 80 -8.83 11.49 9.20
C PRO A 80 -9.49 10.75 8.03
N ALA A 81 -10.80 10.93 7.86
CA ALA A 81 -11.54 10.29 6.78
C ALA A 81 -12.42 11.31 6.04
N VAL A 82 -12.49 11.17 4.73
CA VAL A 82 -13.37 11.96 3.86
C VAL A 82 -14.20 11.04 2.99
N VAL A 83 -15.42 11.48 2.68
CA VAL A 83 -16.28 10.81 1.72
C VAL A 83 -16.26 11.62 0.42
N VAL A 84 -15.94 10.94 -0.68
CA VAL A 84 -16.01 11.47 -2.04
C VAL A 84 -16.94 10.54 -2.81
N ASP A 85 -18.24 10.84 -2.84
CA ASP A 85 -19.22 9.97 -3.50
C ASP A 85 -19.20 10.22 -5.01
N ARG A 86 -18.99 9.14 -5.79
CA ARG A 86 -18.96 9.21 -7.26
C ARG A 86 -20.23 9.86 -7.85
N LYS A 87 -21.36 9.74 -7.17
CA LYS A 87 -22.66 10.27 -7.63
C LYS A 87 -22.73 11.79 -7.61
N GLU A 88 -21.88 12.45 -6.85
CA GLU A 88 -21.83 13.92 -6.73
C GLU A 88 -21.06 14.58 -7.88
N PHE A 89 -20.46 13.78 -8.77
CA PHE A 89 -19.61 14.26 -9.86
C PHE A 89 -20.19 13.90 -11.23
N LEU A 90 -20.16 14.85 -12.16
CA LEU A 90 -20.64 14.66 -13.52
C LEU A 90 -19.70 13.78 -14.34
N SER A 91 -18.38 13.91 -14.13
CA SER A 91 -17.38 13.12 -14.83
C SER A 91 -16.55 12.24 -13.90
N GLN A 92 -15.88 11.23 -14.46
CA GLN A 92 -14.90 10.44 -13.74
C GLN A 92 -13.66 11.24 -13.39
N ASP A 93 -13.28 12.18 -14.24
CA ASP A 93 -12.07 12.98 -14.05
C ASP A 93 -12.26 13.95 -12.87
N ASP A 94 -13.42 14.61 -12.75
CA ASP A 94 -13.73 15.47 -11.59
C ASP A 94 -13.72 14.69 -10.28
N PHE A 95 -14.33 13.48 -10.28
CA PHE A 95 -14.31 12.59 -9.14
C PHE A 95 -12.87 12.20 -8.75
N SER A 96 -12.08 11.82 -9.74
CA SER A 96 -10.68 11.44 -9.53
C SER A 96 -9.85 12.61 -9.02
N GLN A 97 -10.03 13.80 -9.61
CA GLN A 97 -9.34 15.01 -9.18
C GLN A 97 -9.65 15.35 -7.72
N ALA A 98 -10.92 15.24 -7.31
CA ALA A 98 -11.31 15.47 -5.92
C ALA A 98 -10.58 14.52 -4.94
N ILE A 99 -10.52 13.23 -5.27
CA ILE A 99 -9.78 12.24 -4.46
C ILE A 99 -8.31 12.61 -4.33
N PHE A 100 -7.64 12.85 -5.46
CA PHE A 100 -6.21 13.13 -5.45
C PHE A 100 -5.88 14.50 -4.84
N GLU A 101 -6.80 15.45 -4.88
CA GLU A 101 -6.65 16.73 -4.17
C GLU A 101 -6.64 16.53 -2.64
N HIS A 102 -7.49 15.67 -2.10
CA HIS A 102 -7.43 15.29 -0.69
C HIS A 102 -6.10 14.60 -0.35
N CYS A 103 -5.61 13.72 -1.22
CA CYS A 103 -4.31 13.06 -1.06
C CYS A 103 -3.16 14.08 -1.04
N ARG A 104 -3.16 15.08 -1.93
CA ARG A 104 -2.14 16.15 -1.96
C ARG A 104 -2.14 16.96 -0.67
N ARG A 105 -3.32 17.40 -0.21
CA ARG A 105 -3.47 18.18 1.03
C ARG A 105 -3.02 17.38 2.26
N ALA A 106 -3.23 16.08 2.27
CA ALA A 106 -2.76 15.21 3.31
C ALA A 106 -1.26 14.91 3.21
N GLY A 107 -0.56 15.33 2.16
CA GLY A 107 0.87 15.12 1.97
C GLY A 107 1.26 13.64 1.98
N VAL A 108 0.49 12.78 1.28
CA VAL A 108 0.74 11.35 1.27
C VAL A 108 1.84 10.98 0.28
N ASP A 109 2.63 9.96 0.64
CA ASP A 109 3.68 9.41 -0.22
C ASP A 109 3.12 8.38 -1.20
N LEU A 110 2.10 7.63 -0.77
CA LEU A 110 1.51 6.54 -1.55
C LEU A 110 0.00 6.45 -1.32
N VAL A 111 -0.73 6.13 -2.37
CA VAL A 111 -2.16 5.81 -2.33
C VAL A 111 -2.34 4.30 -2.40
N VAL A 112 -3.10 3.74 -1.46
CA VAL A 112 -3.35 2.31 -1.31
C VAL A 112 -4.84 2.03 -1.56
N MET A 113 -5.16 1.27 -2.59
CA MET A 113 -6.53 0.88 -2.89
C MET A 113 -6.90 -0.37 -2.10
N GLY A 114 -7.75 -0.20 -1.08
CA GLY A 114 -8.17 -1.26 -0.16
C GLY A 114 -9.61 -1.69 -0.40
N GLY A 115 -9.90 -2.38 -1.49
CA GLY A 115 -11.26 -2.72 -1.90
C GLY A 115 -12.01 -1.48 -2.44
N PHE A 116 -11.34 -0.68 -3.23
CA PHE A 116 -11.90 0.51 -3.87
C PHE A 116 -12.52 0.12 -5.22
N LEU A 117 -13.85 0.17 -5.32
CA LEU A 117 -14.61 -0.35 -6.45
C LEU A 117 -14.93 0.70 -7.53
N LYS A 118 -14.38 1.88 -7.43
CA LYS A 118 -14.60 2.94 -8.42
C LYS A 118 -13.34 3.15 -9.26
N ARG A 119 -13.53 3.32 -10.55
CA ARG A 119 -12.44 3.70 -11.42
C ARG A 119 -12.00 5.13 -11.08
N VAL A 120 -10.69 5.35 -11.05
CA VAL A 120 -10.07 6.66 -10.95
C VAL A 120 -9.10 6.88 -12.11
N THR A 121 -9.01 8.11 -12.56
CA THR A 121 -7.96 8.57 -13.47
C THR A 121 -6.78 9.05 -12.62
N ILE A 122 -5.66 8.36 -12.68
CA ILE A 122 -4.46 8.67 -11.90
C ILE A 122 -3.73 9.84 -12.56
N PRO A 123 -3.57 10.98 -11.88
CA PRO A 123 -2.87 12.12 -12.42
C PRO A 123 -1.36 11.89 -12.46
N ALA A 124 -0.65 12.65 -13.29
CA ALA A 124 0.78 12.45 -13.56
C ALA A 124 1.67 12.52 -12.30
N ASP A 125 1.32 13.37 -11.34
CA ASP A 125 2.05 13.52 -10.07
C ASP A 125 1.86 12.34 -9.11
N PHE A 126 0.89 11.46 -9.39
CA PHE A 126 0.68 10.18 -8.70
C PHE A 126 1.06 8.96 -9.55
N ALA A 127 1.69 9.14 -10.70
CA ALA A 127 2.22 8.04 -11.47
C ALA A 127 3.21 7.20 -10.61
N ASN A 128 3.03 5.88 -10.61
CA ASN A 128 3.79 4.95 -9.77
C ASN A 128 3.67 5.19 -8.24
N ARG A 129 2.62 5.90 -7.81
CA ARG A 129 2.32 6.18 -6.40
C ARG A 129 0.91 5.72 -6.00
N VAL A 130 0.31 4.84 -6.77
CA VAL A 130 -0.96 4.19 -6.46
C VAL A 130 -0.76 2.69 -6.55
N VAL A 131 -1.12 1.97 -5.50
CA VAL A 131 -1.02 0.51 -5.44
C VAL A 131 -2.40 -0.09 -5.23
N ASN A 132 -2.64 -1.23 -5.87
CA ASN A 132 -3.86 -2.00 -5.72
C ASN A 132 -3.54 -3.45 -5.35
N ILE A 133 -4.50 -4.11 -4.71
CA ILE A 133 -4.49 -5.55 -4.55
C ILE A 133 -5.69 -6.15 -5.28
N HIS A 134 -5.44 -7.14 -6.13
CA HIS A 134 -6.45 -7.85 -6.89
C HIS A 134 -6.52 -9.31 -6.44
N PRO A 135 -7.73 -9.88 -6.20
CA PRO A 135 -7.88 -11.21 -5.60
C PRO A 135 -7.74 -12.36 -6.61
N ALA A 136 -6.83 -12.22 -7.58
CA ALA A 136 -6.41 -13.29 -8.48
C ALA A 136 -4.95 -13.12 -8.91
N LEU A 137 -4.44 -14.11 -9.63
CA LEU A 137 -3.09 -14.06 -10.23
C LEU A 137 -3.17 -13.39 -11.61
N ILE A 138 -2.94 -12.08 -11.67
CA ILE A 138 -2.88 -11.33 -12.93
C ILE A 138 -1.86 -12.02 -13.87
N PRO A 139 -2.15 -12.24 -15.15
CA PRO A 139 -3.24 -11.64 -15.93
C PRO A 139 -4.56 -12.44 -15.98
N SER A 140 -4.73 -13.49 -15.18
CA SER A 140 -5.96 -14.27 -15.14
C SER A 140 -7.01 -13.61 -14.25
N PHE A 141 -8.31 -13.75 -14.63
CA PHE A 141 -9.47 -13.29 -13.85
C PHE A 141 -9.34 -11.84 -13.37
N CYS A 142 -8.90 -10.93 -14.25
CA CYS A 142 -8.69 -9.52 -13.95
C CYS A 142 -9.27 -8.62 -15.06
N GLY A 143 -9.29 -7.31 -14.81
CA GLY A 143 -9.83 -6.33 -15.73
C GLY A 143 -11.29 -5.95 -15.44
N ASP A 144 -11.95 -5.31 -16.40
CA ASP A 144 -13.30 -4.81 -16.22
C ASP A 144 -14.30 -5.94 -15.89
N GLY A 145 -15.08 -5.71 -14.83
CA GLY A 145 -16.07 -6.69 -14.35
C GLY A 145 -15.54 -7.71 -13.33
N TYR A 146 -14.24 -7.88 -13.17
CA TYR A 146 -13.63 -8.77 -12.20
C TYR A 146 -13.33 -8.06 -10.87
N TYR A 147 -14.24 -8.16 -9.91
CA TYR A 147 -14.08 -7.58 -8.57
C TYR A 147 -14.84 -8.36 -7.49
N GLY A 148 -14.35 -8.36 -6.27
CA GLY A 148 -14.99 -8.99 -5.12
C GLY A 148 -15.32 -10.47 -5.37
N HIS A 149 -16.53 -10.92 -5.02
CA HIS A 149 -16.96 -12.31 -5.16
C HIS A 149 -16.96 -12.83 -6.60
N ARG A 150 -17.17 -11.95 -7.59
CA ARG A 150 -17.19 -12.34 -9.01
C ARG A 150 -15.88 -12.96 -9.48
N VAL A 151 -14.77 -12.57 -8.89
CA VAL A 151 -13.46 -13.16 -9.21
C VAL A 151 -13.43 -14.62 -8.77
N HIS A 152 -13.88 -14.91 -7.56
CA HIS A 152 -13.87 -16.26 -6.99
C HIS A 152 -14.88 -17.18 -7.69
N GLU A 153 -16.06 -16.66 -8.03
CA GLU A 153 -17.04 -17.35 -8.87
C GLU A 153 -16.43 -17.76 -10.22
N ALA A 154 -15.78 -16.82 -10.92
CA ALA A 154 -15.15 -17.09 -12.21
C ALA A 154 -13.99 -18.09 -12.10
N VAL A 155 -13.21 -18.05 -11.02
CA VAL A 155 -12.13 -19.01 -10.73
C VAL A 155 -12.70 -20.43 -10.58
N LEU A 156 -13.78 -20.58 -9.82
CA LEU A 156 -14.44 -21.87 -9.59
C LEU A 156 -15.13 -22.39 -10.87
N ASP A 157 -15.85 -21.52 -11.57
CA ASP A 157 -16.54 -21.87 -12.83
C ASP A 157 -15.55 -22.33 -13.91
N TYR A 158 -14.37 -21.72 -13.96
CA TYR A 158 -13.33 -22.14 -14.91
C TYR A 158 -12.66 -23.45 -14.52
N GLY A 159 -12.65 -23.80 -13.24
CA GLY A 159 -12.10 -25.07 -12.73
C GLY A 159 -10.57 -25.07 -12.58
N VAL A 160 -9.92 -23.90 -12.41
CA VAL A 160 -8.48 -23.84 -12.12
C VAL A 160 -8.18 -24.43 -10.74
N LYS A 161 -6.98 -24.96 -10.55
CA LYS A 161 -6.56 -25.57 -9.28
C LYS A 161 -5.71 -24.65 -8.42
N ILE A 162 -5.29 -23.50 -8.95
CA ILE A 162 -4.49 -22.49 -8.28
C ILE A 162 -5.05 -21.11 -8.64
N THR A 163 -5.25 -20.28 -7.62
CA THR A 163 -5.53 -18.85 -7.72
C THR A 163 -4.64 -18.08 -6.75
N GLY A 164 -5.00 -16.88 -6.33
CA GLY A 164 -4.24 -16.12 -5.36
C GLY A 164 -4.57 -14.65 -5.35
N CYS A 165 -3.59 -13.83 -5.02
CA CYS A 165 -3.69 -12.38 -5.10
C CYS A 165 -2.47 -11.75 -5.76
N THR A 166 -2.66 -10.55 -6.29
CA THR A 166 -1.62 -9.75 -6.94
C THR A 166 -1.62 -8.35 -6.35
N VAL A 167 -0.48 -7.90 -5.84
CA VAL A 167 -0.22 -6.50 -5.52
C VAL A 167 0.53 -5.88 -6.68
N HIS A 168 0.00 -4.80 -7.23
CA HIS A 168 0.55 -4.12 -8.40
C HIS A 168 0.41 -2.61 -8.29
N PHE A 169 1.23 -1.87 -9.01
CA PHE A 169 0.96 -0.45 -9.22
C PHE A 169 -0.27 -0.30 -10.11
N ALA A 170 -1.15 0.61 -9.74
CA ALA A 170 -2.28 0.95 -10.59
C ALA A 170 -1.83 1.95 -11.66
N ASP A 171 -2.36 1.77 -12.85
CA ASP A 171 -2.31 2.73 -13.95
C ASP A 171 -3.74 3.08 -14.42
N ASN A 172 -3.87 3.74 -15.56
CA ASN A 172 -5.19 4.14 -16.07
C ASN A 172 -5.93 3.02 -16.84
N GLN A 173 -5.45 1.76 -16.72
CA GLN A 173 -6.10 0.56 -17.22
C GLN A 173 -6.37 -0.38 -16.05
N TYR A 174 -7.51 -1.11 -16.08
CA TYR A 174 -7.83 -2.05 -15.01
C TYR A 174 -6.80 -3.16 -14.89
N ASP A 175 -6.28 -3.36 -13.68
CA ASP A 175 -5.40 -4.45 -13.26
C ASP A 175 -4.19 -4.69 -14.20
N HIS A 176 -3.74 -3.62 -14.86
CA HIS A 176 -2.73 -3.69 -15.92
C HIS A 176 -1.32 -3.33 -15.45
N GLY A 177 -1.19 -2.48 -14.46
CA GLY A 177 0.10 -1.92 -14.04
C GLY A 177 1.13 -2.93 -13.55
N PRO A 178 2.38 -2.50 -13.32
CA PRO A 178 3.49 -3.37 -12.95
C PRO A 178 3.25 -4.15 -11.66
N VAL A 179 3.44 -5.47 -11.71
CA VAL A 179 3.24 -6.38 -10.57
C VAL A 179 4.42 -6.27 -9.61
N ILE A 180 4.12 -6.10 -8.31
CA ILE A 180 5.10 -6.04 -7.24
C ILE A 180 5.29 -7.41 -6.61
N LEU A 181 4.16 -8.06 -6.26
CA LEU A 181 4.14 -9.32 -5.51
C LEU A 181 2.89 -10.13 -5.88
N GLN A 182 3.04 -11.45 -5.94
CA GLN A 182 1.93 -12.38 -6.07
C GLN A 182 2.03 -13.48 -5.02
N ARG A 183 0.87 -13.92 -4.51
CA ARG A 183 0.74 -15.07 -3.61
C ARG A 183 -0.27 -16.04 -4.19
N ALA A 184 0.18 -17.27 -4.42
CA ALA A 184 -0.68 -18.35 -4.90
C ALA A 184 -1.36 -19.06 -3.72
N VAL A 185 -2.62 -19.47 -3.92
CA VAL A 185 -3.37 -20.32 -3.02
C VAL A 185 -4.03 -21.47 -3.80
N PRO A 186 -4.21 -22.65 -3.19
CA PRO A 186 -4.93 -23.75 -3.84
C PRO A 186 -6.43 -23.45 -3.93
N VAL A 187 -7.07 -23.97 -4.98
CA VAL A 187 -8.51 -24.10 -5.09
C VAL A 187 -8.86 -25.55 -4.73
N LEU A 188 -9.69 -25.73 -3.70
CA LEU A 188 -10.10 -27.06 -3.22
C LEU A 188 -11.36 -27.52 -3.96
N ASP A 189 -11.57 -28.82 -4.01
CA ASP A 189 -12.70 -29.40 -4.79
C ASP A 189 -14.07 -29.06 -4.18
N ASP A 190 -14.11 -28.76 -2.88
CA ASP A 190 -15.30 -28.39 -2.12
C ASP A 190 -15.43 -26.89 -1.86
N ASP A 191 -14.61 -26.05 -2.50
CA ASP A 191 -14.67 -24.60 -2.31
C ASP A 191 -16.01 -24.03 -2.82
N THR A 192 -16.53 -23.12 -2.02
CA THR A 192 -17.50 -22.11 -2.44
C THR A 192 -16.81 -20.78 -2.71
N PRO A 193 -17.47 -19.83 -3.41
CA PRO A 193 -16.89 -18.48 -3.55
C PRO A 193 -16.48 -17.84 -2.24
N GLU A 194 -17.23 -18.10 -1.14
CA GLU A 194 -16.95 -17.56 0.19
C GLU A 194 -15.72 -18.20 0.81
N THR A 195 -15.56 -19.52 0.75
CA THR A 195 -14.41 -20.24 1.33
C THR A 195 -13.12 -19.89 0.59
N LEU A 196 -13.21 -19.80 -0.74
CA LEU A 196 -12.09 -19.38 -1.58
C LEU A 196 -11.73 -17.91 -1.32
N ALA A 197 -12.73 -17.01 -1.24
CA ALA A 197 -12.52 -15.60 -0.91
C ALA A 197 -11.82 -15.43 0.45
N ALA A 198 -12.22 -16.19 1.46
CA ALA A 198 -11.60 -16.15 2.78
C ALA A 198 -10.12 -16.58 2.74
N ARG A 199 -9.81 -17.65 1.97
CA ARG A 199 -8.43 -18.14 1.79
C ARG A 199 -7.57 -17.13 1.02
N VAL A 200 -8.08 -16.54 -0.05
CA VAL A 200 -7.38 -15.50 -0.82
C VAL A 200 -7.15 -14.27 0.07
N PHE A 201 -8.17 -13.85 0.84
CA PHE A 201 -8.03 -12.70 1.74
C PHE A 201 -6.94 -12.91 2.83
N GLN A 202 -6.76 -14.12 3.34
CA GLN A 202 -5.64 -14.42 4.23
C GLN A 202 -4.29 -14.18 3.55
N ALA A 203 -4.15 -14.57 2.28
CA ALA A 203 -2.95 -14.30 1.51
C ALA A 203 -2.77 -12.78 1.24
N GLU A 204 -3.87 -12.05 0.98
CA GLU A 204 -3.84 -10.59 0.83
C GLU A 204 -3.36 -9.89 2.09
N CYS A 205 -3.80 -10.34 3.27
CA CYS A 205 -3.41 -9.78 4.57
C CYS A 205 -1.90 -9.83 4.83
N GLU A 206 -1.18 -10.71 4.17
CA GLU A 206 0.29 -10.80 4.24
C GLU A 206 0.96 -10.15 3.02
N ALA A 207 0.42 -10.37 1.82
CA ALA A 207 1.00 -9.87 0.57
C ALA A 207 1.02 -8.33 0.50
N TYR A 208 -0.07 -7.69 0.91
CA TYR A 208 -0.16 -6.23 0.80
C TYR A 208 0.82 -5.52 1.72
N PRO A 209 0.86 -5.79 3.05
CA PRO A 209 1.87 -5.20 3.93
C PRO A 209 3.31 -5.53 3.50
N GLU A 210 3.58 -6.72 2.94
CA GLU A 210 4.89 -7.07 2.42
C GLU A 210 5.28 -6.18 1.23
N ALA A 211 4.40 -6.01 0.26
CA ALA A 211 4.63 -5.12 -0.88
C ALA A 211 4.86 -3.67 -0.43
N LEU A 212 4.07 -3.18 0.55
CA LEU A 212 4.26 -1.85 1.12
C LEU A 212 5.61 -1.71 1.81
N ARG A 213 6.07 -2.71 2.58
CA ARG A 213 7.42 -2.69 3.17
C ARG A 213 8.52 -2.58 2.12
N LEU A 214 8.40 -3.27 0.99
CA LEU A 214 9.37 -3.18 -0.10
C LEU A 214 9.41 -1.77 -0.72
N ILE A 215 8.24 -1.13 -0.87
CA ILE A 215 8.14 0.23 -1.38
C ILE A 215 8.76 1.22 -0.39
N ILE A 216 8.37 1.14 0.89
CA ILE A 216 8.85 2.02 1.96
C ILE A 216 10.37 1.92 2.13
N ALA A 217 10.92 0.72 2.00
CA ALA A 217 12.35 0.48 2.03
C ALA A 217 13.11 0.95 0.77
N GLY A 218 12.41 1.51 -0.23
CA GLY A 218 13.02 1.94 -1.50
C GLY A 218 13.58 0.79 -2.35
N ARG A 219 13.11 -0.44 -2.10
CA ARG A 219 13.61 -1.65 -2.79
C ARG A 219 12.92 -1.95 -4.11
N VAL A 220 11.85 -1.23 -4.43
CA VAL A 220 11.10 -1.41 -5.66
C VAL A 220 11.74 -0.58 -6.76
N VAL A 221 12.25 -1.23 -7.79
CA VAL A 221 12.91 -0.59 -8.94
C VAL A 221 12.15 -0.92 -10.21
N PHE A 222 11.75 0.09 -10.95
CA PHE A 222 11.09 -0.07 -12.24
C PHE A 222 12.11 -0.36 -13.34
N GLN A 223 11.83 -1.38 -14.16
CA GLN A 223 12.50 -1.67 -15.41
C GLN A 223 11.43 -1.84 -16.48
N ASP A 224 11.15 -0.78 -17.20
CA ASP A 224 10.01 -0.70 -18.12
C ASP A 224 8.71 -1.10 -17.41
N ARG A 225 8.05 -2.16 -17.86
CA ARG A 225 6.84 -2.72 -17.25
C ARG A 225 7.13 -3.66 -16.07
N ARG A 226 8.37 -3.97 -15.75
CA ARG A 226 8.72 -4.91 -14.69
C ARG A 226 9.12 -4.19 -13.42
N VAL A 227 8.76 -4.79 -12.29
CA VAL A 227 9.31 -4.42 -10.99
C VAL A 227 10.42 -5.41 -10.63
N ARG A 228 11.57 -4.88 -10.24
CA ARG A 228 12.64 -5.66 -9.60
C ARG A 228 12.72 -5.28 -8.14
N ILE A 229 12.94 -6.28 -7.30
CA ILE A 229 13.19 -6.06 -5.87
C ILE A 229 14.70 -6.03 -5.65
N ALA A 230 15.22 -4.86 -5.27
CA ALA A 230 16.63 -4.72 -4.92
C ALA A 230 16.96 -5.53 -3.66
N PRO A 231 18.19 -6.07 -3.51
CA PRO A 231 18.65 -6.68 -2.28
C PRO A 231 18.51 -5.73 -1.08
N ALA A 232 18.46 -6.29 0.12
CA ALA A 232 18.45 -5.52 1.36
C ALA A 232 19.81 -4.91 1.62
#